data_c95d7de6028db8a03c29431c09f2dcb8
#
_entry.id   c95d7de6028db8a03c29431c09f2dcb8
#
_cell.length_a   1.000
_cell.length_b   1.000
_cell.length_c   1.000
_cell.angle_alpha   90.00
_cell.angle_beta   90.00
_cell.angle_gamma   90.00
#
_symmetry.space_group_name_H-M   'P 1'
#
loop_
_entity.id
_entity.type
_entity.pdbx_description
1 polymer ?
#
loop_
_entity_poly.entity_id
_entity_poly.type
_entity_poly.pdbx_seq_one_letter_code
_entity_poly.pdbx_strand_id
1 'polypeptide(L)' 'SVKMEEIDEPGDQTLEEMLKEDLEMEKNHIEMYERHLKEFEKDLILKLMYEQIILEEVSHYENLEMYLRDYQPQPVHAR' A
#
# COMPACT_ATOMS: atom_id res chain seq x y z
N SER A 1 -7.29 4.30 26.22
CA SER A 1 -8.43 4.02 26.64
C SER A 1 -9.53 4.11 25.62
N VAL A 2 -10.50 4.85 25.93
CA VAL A 2 -11.63 4.93 25.05
C VAL A 2 -11.24 5.23 23.62
N LYS A 3 -10.30 6.09 23.48
CA LYS A 3 -9.90 6.48 22.15
C LYS A 3 -9.35 5.34 21.36
N MET A 4 -8.66 4.48 22.04
CA MET A 4 -8.10 3.34 21.34
C MET A 4 -9.18 2.50 20.72
N GLU A 5 -10.21 2.29 21.45
CA GLU A 5 -11.30 1.48 20.94
C GLU A 5 -11.93 2.09 19.73
N GLU A 6 -12.08 3.40 19.77
CA GLU A 6 -12.67 4.06 18.63
C GLU A 6 -11.78 4.00 17.42
N ILE A 7 -10.50 4.15 17.66
CA ILE A 7 -9.57 4.07 16.57
C ILE A 7 -9.60 2.71 15.92
N ASP A 8 -9.76 1.71 16.74
CA ASP A 8 -9.73 0.36 16.24
C ASP A 8 -11.07 -0.12 15.78
N GLU A 9 -12.02 0.75 15.74
CA GLU A 9 -13.30 0.36 15.27
C GLU A 9 -13.21 -0.07 13.84
N PRO A 10 -12.58 -1.14 13.57
CA PRO A 10 -12.45 -1.63 12.21
C PRO A 10 -13.80 -2.09 11.71
N GLY A 11 -14.74 -2.17 12.61
CA GLY A 11 -16.07 -2.57 12.20
C GLY A 11 -16.65 -1.67 11.14
N ASP A 12 -16.15 -0.47 11.06
CA ASP A 12 -16.66 0.47 10.07
C ASP A 12 -16.06 0.27 8.70
N GLN A 13 -15.06 -0.57 8.61
CA GLN A 13 -14.40 -0.82 7.34
C GLN A 13 -14.28 -2.30 7.10
N THR A 14 -14.52 -2.70 5.86
CA THR A 14 -14.29 -4.08 5.47
C THR A 14 -12.82 -4.27 5.15
N LEU A 15 -12.40 -5.51 5.12
CA LEU A 15 -11.04 -5.82 4.72
C LEU A 15 -10.77 -5.32 3.30
N GLU A 16 -11.77 -5.47 2.44
CA GLU A 16 -11.61 -4.99 1.07
C GLU A 16 -11.35 -3.49 1.03
N GLU A 17 -12.09 -2.74 1.84
CA GLU A 17 -11.89 -1.29 1.88
C GLU A 17 -10.50 -0.93 2.40
N MET A 18 -10.04 -1.66 3.41
CA MET A 18 -8.71 -1.41 3.93
C MET A 18 -7.63 -1.72 2.91
N LEU A 19 -7.83 -2.79 2.16
CA LEU A 19 -6.86 -3.14 1.11
C LEU A 19 -6.84 -2.10 0.01
N LYS A 20 -8.00 -1.54 -0.31
CA LYS A 20 -8.05 -0.48 -1.33
C LYS A 20 -7.34 0.77 -0.85
N GLU A 21 -7.47 1.09 0.43
CA GLU A 21 -6.72 2.21 0.99
C GLU A 21 -5.23 1.97 0.92
N ASP A 22 -4.82 0.76 1.27
CA ASP A 22 -3.40 0.43 1.21
C ASP A 22 -2.87 0.53 -0.21
N LEU A 23 -3.67 0.08 -1.17
CA LEU A 23 -3.28 0.16 -2.56
C LEU A 23 -3.08 1.60 -3.00
N GLU A 24 -3.99 2.46 -2.59
CA GLU A 24 -3.88 3.88 -2.92
C GLU A 24 -2.65 4.51 -2.29
N MET A 25 -2.35 4.12 -1.06
CA MET A 25 -1.16 4.62 -0.39
C MET A 25 0.10 4.20 -1.11
N GLU A 26 0.17 2.95 -1.54
CA GLU A 26 1.35 2.48 -2.26
C GLU A 26 1.52 3.23 -3.58
N LYS A 27 0.42 3.48 -4.26
CA LYS A 27 0.46 4.24 -5.48
C LYS A 27 1.02 5.64 -5.25
N ASN A 28 0.56 6.29 -4.18
CA ASN A 28 1.04 7.63 -3.85
C ASN A 28 2.52 7.62 -3.50
N HIS A 29 2.98 6.57 -2.81
CA HIS A 29 4.39 6.44 -2.48
C HIS A 29 5.22 6.30 -3.74
N ILE A 30 4.78 5.48 -4.68
CA ILE A 30 5.50 5.29 -5.92
C ILE A 30 5.65 6.63 -6.66
N GLU A 31 4.56 7.38 -6.74
CA GLU A 31 4.59 8.66 -7.42
C GLU A 31 5.53 9.64 -6.73
N MET A 32 5.54 9.63 -5.42
CA MET A 32 6.44 10.50 -4.67
C MET A 32 7.90 10.12 -4.93
N TYR A 33 8.21 8.83 -4.90
CA TYR A 33 9.57 8.39 -5.13
C TYR A 33 10.01 8.67 -6.55
N GLU A 34 9.10 8.59 -7.51
CA GLU A 34 9.43 8.94 -8.89
C GLU A 34 9.79 10.42 -9.03
N ARG A 35 9.08 11.27 -8.30
CA ARG A 35 9.43 12.69 -8.31
C ARG A 35 10.81 12.92 -7.69
N HIS A 36 11.09 12.22 -6.59
CA HIS A 36 12.40 12.34 -5.96
C HIS A 36 13.50 11.84 -6.87
N LEU A 37 13.24 10.75 -7.58
CA LEU A 37 14.22 10.20 -8.51
C LEU A 37 14.57 11.22 -9.56
N LYS A 38 13.61 11.95 -10.07
CA LYS A 38 13.87 12.98 -11.06
C LYS A 38 14.77 14.06 -10.51
N GLU A 39 14.56 14.43 -9.24
CA GLU A 39 15.37 15.48 -8.65
C GLU A 39 16.81 15.07 -8.45
N PHE A 40 17.04 13.79 -8.20
CA PHE A 40 18.38 13.31 -7.92
C PHE A 40 18.93 12.44 -9.03
N GLU A 41 18.41 12.61 -10.23
CA GLU A 41 18.81 11.70 -11.30
C GLU A 41 20.29 11.81 -11.68
N LYS A 42 20.92 12.92 -11.30
CA LYS A 42 22.35 13.10 -11.58
C LYS A 42 23.25 12.53 -10.49
N ASP A 43 22.67 12.16 -9.37
CA ASP A 43 23.42 11.53 -8.28
C ASP A 43 23.24 10.03 -8.44
N LEU A 44 24.27 9.37 -8.95
CA LEU A 44 24.16 7.96 -9.29
C LEU A 44 23.76 7.10 -8.11
N ILE A 45 24.34 7.36 -6.95
CA ILE A 45 24.05 6.53 -5.77
C ILE A 45 22.59 6.70 -5.37
N LEU A 46 22.13 7.93 -5.25
CA LEU A 46 20.74 8.17 -4.87
C LEU A 46 19.79 7.64 -5.93
N LYS A 47 20.15 7.79 -7.20
CA LYS A 47 19.31 7.26 -8.26
C LYS A 47 19.11 5.76 -8.12
N LEU A 48 20.20 5.04 -7.89
CA LEU A 48 20.12 3.59 -7.76
C LEU A 48 19.32 3.18 -6.54
N MET A 49 19.50 3.91 -5.43
CA MET A 49 18.74 3.63 -4.22
C MET A 49 17.24 3.85 -4.44
N TYR A 50 16.88 4.93 -5.08
CA TYR A 50 15.47 5.22 -5.33
C TYR A 50 14.87 4.24 -6.31
N GLU A 51 15.63 3.84 -7.33
CA GLU A 51 15.13 2.82 -8.24
C GLU A 51 14.83 1.52 -7.52
N GLN A 52 15.68 1.16 -6.57
CA GLN A 52 15.44 -0.05 -5.79
C GLN A 52 14.19 0.08 -4.93
N ILE A 53 14.02 1.22 -4.28
CA ILE A 53 12.83 1.46 -3.48
C ILE A 53 11.57 1.40 -4.34
N ILE A 54 11.62 2.00 -5.51
CA ILE A 54 10.47 2.01 -6.40
C ILE A 54 10.12 0.59 -6.84
N LEU A 55 11.12 -0.22 -7.15
CA LEU A 55 10.86 -1.60 -7.52
C LEU A 55 10.16 -2.36 -6.40
N GLU A 56 10.58 -2.13 -5.16
CA GLU A 56 9.94 -2.78 -4.02
C GLU A 56 8.51 -2.31 -3.85
N GLU A 57 8.27 -1.03 -4.00
CA GLU A 57 6.91 -0.50 -3.85
C GLU A 57 5.99 -0.98 -4.97
N VAL A 58 6.51 -1.06 -6.18
CA VAL A 58 5.73 -1.60 -7.30
C VAL A 58 5.36 -3.05 -7.02
N SER A 59 6.29 -3.82 -6.47
CA SER A 59 6.02 -5.20 -6.10
C SER A 59 4.91 -5.28 -5.05
N HIS A 60 4.98 -4.40 -4.05
CA HIS A 60 3.92 -4.36 -3.03
C HIS A 60 2.57 -4.01 -3.65
N TYR A 61 2.57 -3.03 -4.53
CA TYR A 61 1.34 -2.61 -5.20
C TYR A 61 0.74 -3.77 -5.99
N GLU A 62 1.58 -4.47 -6.75
CA GLU A 62 1.10 -5.58 -7.56
C GLU A 62 0.57 -6.72 -6.70
N ASN A 63 1.22 -6.98 -5.58
CA ASN A 63 0.76 -8.01 -4.67
C ASN A 63 -0.58 -7.66 -4.05
N LEU A 64 -0.74 -6.41 -3.65
CA LEU A 64 -2.02 -5.96 -3.09
C LEU A 64 -3.11 -6.01 -4.15
N GLU A 65 -2.79 -5.58 -5.34
CA GLU A 65 -3.75 -5.58 -6.43
C GLU A 65 -4.21 -7.00 -6.74
N MET A 66 -3.27 -7.92 -6.78
CA MET A 66 -3.57 -9.31 -7.05
C MET A 66 -4.42 -9.91 -5.93
N TYR A 67 -4.04 -9.64 -4.69
CA TYR A 67 -4.81 -10.13 -3.55
C TYR A 67 -6.24 -9.60 -3.58
N LEU A 68 -6.39 -8.30 -3.84
CA LEU A 68 -7.70 -7.68 -3.87
C LEU A 68 -8.56 -8.27 -4.97
N ARG A 69 -7.98 -8.50 -6.13
CA ARG A 69 -8.71 -9.07 -7.24
C ARG A 69 -9.22 -10.47 -6.92
N ASP A 70 -8.40 -11.25 -6.23
CA ASP A 70 -8.72 -12.65 -5.96
C ASP A 70 -9.38 -12.86 -4.61
N TYR A 71 -9.60 -11.78 -3.87
CA TYR A 71 -10.12 -11.90 -2.52
C TYR A 71 -11.54 -12.41 -2.51
N GLN A 72 -11.79 -13.43 -1.67
CA GLN A 72 -13.10 -14.01 -1.49
C GLN A 72 -13.45 -13.92 -0.01
N PRO A 73 -14.38 -13.04 0.37
CA PRO A 73 -14.72 -12.92 1.78
C PRO A 73 -15.31 -14.22 2.31
N GLN A 74 -14.93 -14.59 3.50
CA GLN A 74 -15.46 -15.76 4.14
C GLN A 74 -16.77 -15.44 4.81
N PRO A 75 -17.79 -16.29 4.69
CA PRO A 75 -19.04 -16.07 5.41
C PRO A 75 -18.76 -16.15 6.90
N VAL A 76 -19.34 -15.20 7.62
CA VAL A 76 -19.08 -15.11 9.06
C VAL A 76 -19.48 -16.37 9.79
N HIS A 77 -20.58 -16.93 9.39
CA HIS A 77 -21.15 -18.09 10.10
C HIS A 77 -20.75 -19.41 9.46
N ALA A 78 -19.70 -19.36 8.68
CA ALA A 78 -19.26 -20.59 8.01
C ALA A 78 -18.60 -21.54 8.97
N ARG A 79 -18.41 -21.15 10.20
CA ARG A 79 -17.81 -22.05 11.18
C ARG A 79 -18.80 -22.84 11.92
#